data_3061a64135bd5d89173a7600f09e0cf6
#
_entry.id   3061a64135bd5d89173a7600f09e0cf6
#
_cell.length_a   1.000
_cell.length_b   1.000
_cell.length_c   1.000
_cell.angle_alpha   90.00
_cell.angle_beta   90.00
_cell.angle_gamma   90.00
#
_symmetry.space_group_name_H-M   'P 1'
#
loop_
_entity.id
_entity.type
_entity.pdbx_description
1 polymer ?
#
loop_
_entity_poly.entity_id
_entity_poly.type
_entity_poly.pdbx_seq_one_letter_code
_entity_poly.pdbx_strand_id
1 'polypeptide(L)'
;MHFYKLNDQIIISETPLTEGEELTANITDGAYEKHVPVIEQHGDHVTVKVGSVAHPMLEAHYIEWIILQTATGYQKKDLKPGEQPEAEFAVTEPIIAAYEYCNLHGLWKAEA
;
A
#
# COMPACT_ATOMS: atom_id res chain seq x y z
N MET A 1 -4.97 8.00 8.17
CA MET A 1 -3.66 7.33 8.25
C MET A 1 -2.57 8.22 7.71
N HIS A 2 -1.40 8.21 8.35
CA HIS A 2 -0.28 9.04 7.96
C HIS A 2 0.95 8.17 7.73
N PHE A 3 1.76 8.55 6.74
CA PHE A 3 2.99 7.84 6.40
C PHE A 3 4.12 8.86 6.38
N TYR A 4 5.24 8.52 7.03
CA TYR A 4 6.40 9.41 7.15
C TYR A 4 7.66 8.68 6.74
N LYS A 5 8.58 9.41 6.11
CA LYS A 5 9.95 8.93 5.89
C LYS A 5 10.85 9.54 6.95
N LEU A 6 11.53 8.70 7.71
CA LEU A 6 12.44 9.10 8.76
C LEU A 6 13.62 8.13 8.81
N ASN A 7 14.85 8.62 8.61
CA ASN A 7 16.07 7.82 8.63
C ASN A 7 15.99 6.58 7.73
N ASP A 8 15.54 6.76 6.50
CA ASP A 8 15.37 5.71 5.49
C ASP A 8 14.33 4.64 5.86
N GLN A 9 13.50 4.91 6.85
CA GLN A 9 12.39 4.04 7.23
C GLN A 9 11.06 4.70 6.92
N ILE A 10 10.06 3.88 6.59
CA ILE A 10 8.68 4.35 6.45
C ILE A 10 7.95 4.06 7.74
N ILE A 11 7.42 5.12 8.37
CA ILE A 11 6.68 5.03 9.61
C ILE A 11 5.20 5.22 9.32
N ILE A 12 4.39 4.31 9.84
CA ILE A 12 2.95 4.31 9.68
C ILE A 12 2.35 4.78 11.02
N SER A 13 1.49 5.79 10.95
CA SER A 13 0.84 6.31 12.16
C SER A 13 -0.62 6.62 11.89
N GLU A 14 -1.48 6.29 12.85
CA GLU A 14 -2.88 6.66 12.80
C GLU A 14 -3.11 8.12 13.23
N THR A 15 -2.11 8.73 13.86
CA THR A 15 -2.15 10.12 14.30
C THR A 15 -1.00 10.90 13.66
N PRO A 16 -1.16 12.24 13.47
CA PRO A 16 -0.07 13.06 12.94
C PRO A 16 1.16 13.03 13.85
N LEU A 17 2.34 12.98 13.22
CA LEU A 17 3.63 13.06 13.92
C LEU A 17 4.29 14.41 13.63
N THR A 18 5.20 14.83 14.53
CA THR A 18 5.94 16.08 14.37
C THR A 18 7.31 15.88 13.73
N GLU A 19 7.77 14.64 13.61
CA GLU A 19 9.06 14.29 13.02
C GLU A 19 8.88 13.53 11.72
N GLY A 20 9.92 13.57 10.88
CA GLY A 20 9.91 12.91 9.59
C GLY A 20 9.26 13.74 8.49
N GLU A 21 9.39 13.25 7.27
CA GLU A 21 8.77 13.85 6.09
C GLU A 21 7.47 13.12 5.80
N GLU A 22 6.35 13.82 5.88
CA GLU A 22 5.06 13.22 5.56
C GLU A 22 4.95 12.94 4.07
N LEU A 23 4.55 11.70 3.73
CA LEU A 23 4.37 11.29 2.34
C LEU A 23 2.93 11.54 1.91
N THR A 24 2.79 11.99 0.65
CA THR A 24 1.48 12.15 0.01
C THR A 24 1.33 11.08 -1.06
N ALA A 25 0.21 10.35 -1.03
CA ALA A 25 -0.05 9.30 -2.00
C ALA A 25 -0.35 9.86 -3.39
N ASN A 26 -0.01 9.09 -4.42
CA ASN A 26 -0.41 9.31 -5.82
C ASN A 26 0.14 10.60 -6.45
N ILE A 27 1.25 11.13 -5.94
CA ILE A 27 1.83 12.37 -6.50
C ILE A 27 3.16 12.16 -7.22
N THR A 28 3.77 10.98 -7.08
CA THR A 28 5.02 10.69 -7.77
C THR A 28 4.77 10.35 -9.24
N ASP A 29 5.79 10.56 -10.08
CA ASP A 29 5.73 10.22 -11.49
C ASP A 29 5.83 8.70 -11.66
N GLY A 30 4.75 8.08 -12.10
CA GLY A 30 4.68 6.64 -12.29
C GLY A 30 3.37 6.25 -12.97
N ALA A 31 3.34 5.06 -13.58
CA ALA A 31 2.16 4.57 -14.28
C ALA A 31 1.05 4.19 -13.28
N TYR A 32 -0.09 4.87 -13.34
CA TYR A 32 -1.23 4.64 -12.44
C TYR A 32 -1.72 3.20 -12.52
N GLU A 33 -1.83 2.63 -13.71
CA GLU A 33 -2.31 1.26 -13.91
C GLU A 33 -1.42 0.20 -13.26
N LYS A 34 -0.15 0.54 -12.94
CA LYS A 34 0.80 -0.35 -12.27
C LYS A 34 0.97 -0.05 -10.78
N HIS A 35 0.48 1.08 -10.30
CA HIS A 35 0.74 1.54 -8.94
C HIS A 35 -0.50 1.67 -8.06
N VAL A 36 -1.63 2.14 -8.60
CA VAL A 36 -2.84 2.32 -7.80
C VAL A 36 -3.38 0.95 -7.40
N PRO A 37 -3.53 0.68 -6.09
CA PRO A 37 -4.05 -0.61 -5.64
C PRO A 37 -5.46 -0.88 -6.16
N VAL A 38 -5.74 -2.14 -6.45
CA VAL A 38 -7.07 -2.62 -6.83
C VAL A 38 -7.61 -3.49 -5.72
N ILE A 39 -8.75 -3.11 -5.15
CA ILE A 39 -9.38 -3.81 -4.04
C ILE A 39 -10.47 -4.74 -4.60
N GLU A 40 -10.34 -6.04 -4.32
CA GLU A 40 -11.34 -7.05 -4.70
C GLU A 40 -11.87 -7.70 -3.44
N GLN A 41 -13.13 -7.47 -3.12
CA GLN A 41 -13.77 -8.04 -1.92
C GLN A 41 -14.68 -9.20 -2.29
N HIS A 42 -14.50 -10.32 -1.59
CA HIS A 42 -15.30 -11.52 -1.73
C HIS A 42 -15.75 -11.96 -0.32
N GLY A 43 -16.86 -11.40 0.17
CA GLY A 43 -17.31 -11.65 1.54
C GLY A 43 -16.29 -11.13 2.55
N ASP A 44 -15.81 -12.01 3.43
CA ASP A 44 -14.81 -11.66 4.45
C ASP A 44 -13.37 -11.77 3.95
N HIS A 45 -13.18 -12.02 2.66
CA HIS A 45 -11.88 -12.17 2.03
C HIS A 45 -11.65 -11.02 1.07
N VAL A 46 -10.49 -10.34 1.21
CA VAL A 46 -10.12 -9.20 0.39
C VAL A 46 -8.77 -9.45 -0.25
N THR A 47 -8.69 -9.30 -1.58
CA THR A 47 -7.42 -9.32 -2.31
C THR A 47 -7.11 -7.90 -2.75
N VAL A 48 -5.91 -7.43 -2.46
CA VAL A 48 -5.39 -6.15 -2.95
C VAL A 48 -4.29 -6.44 -3.93
N LYS A 49 -4.47 -5.99 -5.17
CA LYS A 49 -3.49 -6.17 -6.26
C LYS A 49 -2.84 -4.84 -6.60
N VAL A 50 -1.56 -4.85 -6.93
CA VAL A 50 -0.84 -3.67 -7.38
C VAL A 50 -0.35 -3.91 -8.81
N GLY A 51 -0.99 -3.36 -9.79
CA GLY A 51 -2.22 -2.59 -9.87
C GLY A 51 -3.17 -3.32 -10.82
N SER A 52 -3.99 -2.63 -11.62
CA SER A 52 -4.80 -3.27 -12.68
C SER A 52 -3.91 -3.98 -13.71
N VAL A 53 -2.72 -3.46 -13.95
CA VAL A 53 -1.62 -4.14 -14.64
C VAL A 53 -0.57 -4.45 -13.59
N ALA A 54 -0.13 -5.71 -13.50
CA ALA A 54 0.78 -6.16 -12.46
C ALA A 54 2.08 -5.35 -12.43
N HIS A 55 2.42 -4.84 -11.24
CA HIS A 55 3.67 -4.11 -11.01
C HIS A 55 4.87 -5.06 -11.07
N PRO A 56 6.03 -4.61 -11.58
CA PRO A 56 7.26 -5.40 -11.48
C PRO A 56 7.62 -5.75 -10.04
N MET A 57 8.24 -6.91 -9.86
CA MET A 57 8.74 -7.38 -8.55
C MET A 57 10.19 -7.83 -8.69
N LEU A 58 11.05 -6.88 -9.10
CA LEU A 58 12.50 -7.07 -9.28
C LEU A 58 13.23 -6.49 -8.08
N GLU A 59 14.45 -6.94 -7.80
CA GLU A 59 15.23 -6.43 -6.67
C GLU A 59 15.39 -4.91 -6.67
N ALA A 60 15.57 -4.32 -7.84
CA ALA A 60 15.75 -2.87 -7.98
C ALA A 60 14.42 -2.10 -8.09
N HIS A 61 13.30 -2.78 -8.32
CA HIS A 61 12.01 -2.14 -8.55
C HIS A 61 10.89 -3.08 -8.14
N TYR A 62 10.33 -2.86 -6.94
CA TYR A 62 9.30 -3.74 -6.40
C TYR A 62 8.41 -3.02 -5.38
N ILE A 63 7.27 -3.64 -5.09
CA ILE A 63 6.34 -3.20 -4.04
C ILE A 63 6.83 -3.76 -2.72
N GLU A 64 7.16 -2.88 -1.77
CA GLU A 64 7.73 -3.28 -0.48
C GLU A 64 6.66 -3.80 0.48
N TRP A 65 5.45 -3.23 0.44
CA TRP A 65 4.34 -3.67 1.28
C TRP A 65 3.00 -3.19 0.75
N ILE A 66 1.95 -3.85 1.22
CA ILE A 66 0.55 -3.48 0.97
C ILE A 66 -0.15 -3.37 2.32
N ILE A 67 -0.96 -2.31 2.49
CA ILE A 67 -1.77 -2.07 3.68
C ILE A 67 -3.23 -2.00 3.26
N LEU A 68 -4.09 -2.65 4.05
CA LEU A 68 -5.53 -2.50 3.97
C LEU A 68 -6.03 -1.82 5.24
N GLN A 69 -6.58 -0.63 5.10
CA GLN A 69 -7.17 0.14 6.20
C GLN A 69 -8.65 -0.18 6.31
N THR A 70 -9.08 -0.45 7.54
CA THR A 70 -10.47 -0.77 7.87
C THR A 70 -11.00 0.24 8.90
N ALA A 71 -12.27 0.09 9.30
CA ALA A 71 -12.92 1.03 10.22
C ALA A 71 -12.19 1.18 11.57
N THR A 72 -11.54 0.13 12.07
CA THR A 72 -10.90 0.15 13.40
C THR A 72 -9.38 0.03 13.38
N GLY A 73 -8.76 -0.07 12.20
CA GLY A 73 -7.30 -0.21 12.14
C GLY A 73 -6.82 -0.56 10.76
N TYR A 74 -5.72 -1.30 10.70
CA TYR A 74 -5.17 -1.73 9.42
C TYR A 74 -4.44 -3.06 9.55
N GLN A 75 -4.26 -3.73 8.40
CA GLN A 75 -3.42 -4.91 8.26
C GLN A 75 -2.33 -4.60 7.22
N LYS A 76 -1.15 -5.13 7.43
CA LYS A 76 0.01 -4.90 6.56
C LYS A 76 0.61 -6.23 6.13
N LYS A 77 0.96 -6.34 4.85
CA LYS A 77 1.76 -7.45 4.35
C LYS A 77 3.02 -6.92 3.67
N ASP A 78 4.17 -7.37 4.16
CA ASP A 78 5.46 -7.09 3.52
C ASP A 78 5.67 -8.04 2.35
N LEU A 79 6.22 -7.50 1.26
CA LEU A 79 6.52 -8.25 0.05
C LEU A 79 8.02 -8.22 -0.25
N LYS A 80 8.47 -9.22 -1.02
CA LYS A 80 9.86 -9.32 -1.46
C LYS A 80 9.90 -9.47 -2.98
N PRO A 81 11.02 -9.07 -3.62
CA PRO A 81 11.21 -9.34 -5.05
C PRO A 81 10.94 -10.80 -5.39
N GLY A 82 10.28 -11.02 -6.52
CA GLY A 82 9.91 -12.36 -6.98
C GLY A 82 8.55 -12.84 -6.51
N GLU A 83 7.95 -12.22 -5.48
CA GLU A 83 6.60 -12.52 -5.07
C GLU A 83 5.57 -11.85 -5.99
N GLN A 84 4.32 -12.30 -5.94
CA GLN A 84 3.24 -11.62 -6.66
C GLN A 84 2.96 -10.25 -6.02
N PRO A 85 2.68 -9.19 -6.81
CA PRO A 85 2.37 -7.87 -6.26
C PRO A 85 0.94 -7.80 -5.76
N GLU A 86 0.61 -8.64 -4.81
CA GLU A 86 -0.73 -8.72 -4.24
C GLU A 86 -0.68 -9.27 -2.82
N ALA A 87 -1.74 -8.99 -2.05
CA ALA A 87 -1.89 -9.46 -0.69
C ALA A 87 -3.35 -9.84 -0.43
N GLU A 88 -3.55 -10.83 0.44
CA GLU A 88 -4.87 -11.28 0.86
C GLU A 88 -5.07 -10.99 2.33
N PHE A 89 -6.28 -10.53 2.67
CA PHE A 89 -6.64 -10.16 4.04
C PHE A 89 -8.00 -10.75 4.41
N ALA A 90 -8.14 -11.17 5.66
CA ALA A 90 -9.44 -11.52 6.24
C ALA A 90 -10.00 -10.28 6.93
N VAL A 91 -11.21 -9.87 6.54
CA VAL A 91 -11.81 -8.60 7.01
C VAL A 91 -13.29 -8.79 7.25
N THR A 92 -13.77 -8.41 8.44
CA THR A 92 -15.18 -8.49 8.82
C THR A 92 -15.82 -7.11 9.03
N GLU A 93 -15.09 -6.04 8.79
CA GLU A 93 -15.55 -4.67 8.99
C GLU A 93 -15.40 -3.84 7.71
N PRO A 94 -16.00 -2.64 7.63
CA PRO A 94 -15.90 -1.82 6.43
C PRO A 94 -14.47 -1.49 6.05
N ILE A 95 -14.18 -1.59 4.75
CA ILE A 95 -12.89 -1.21 4.17
C ILE A 95 -12.88 0.29 3.90
N ILE A 96 -11.80 0.95 4.29
CA ILE A 96 -11.61 2.39 4.07
C ILE A 96 -10.76 2.63 2.83
N ALA A 97 -9.56 2.02 2.76
CA ALA A 97 -8.61 2.26 1.68
C ALA A 97 -7.54 1.17 1.65
N ALA A 98 -6.86 1.07 0.52
CA ALA A 98 -5.65 0.28 0.39
C ALA A 98 -4.47 1.17 0.02
N TYR A 99 -3.29 0.84 0.51
CA TYR A 99 -2.04 1.56 0.25
C TYR A 99 -0.96 0.58 -0.17
N GLU A 100 -0.04 1.05 -0.98
CA GLU A 100 1.18 0.32 -1.29
C GLU A 100 2.37 1.29 -1.33
N TYR A 101 3.57 0.75 -1.14
CA TYR A 101 4.80 1.52 -1.26
C TYR A 101 5.74 0.85 -2.26
N CYS A 102 6.07 1.61 -3.32
CA CYS A 102 7.04 1.21 -4.33
C CYS A 102 8.39 1.85 -3.99
N ASN A 103 9.48 1.06 -4.02
CA ASN A 103 10.79 1.58 -3.67
C ASN A 103 11.27 2.72 -4.58
N LEU A 104 10.82 2.78 -5.84
CA LEU A 104 11.19 3.84 -6.78
C LEU A 104 10.13 4.95 -6.91
N HIS A 105 8.84 4.62 -6.77
CA HIS A 105 7.76 5.55 -7.08
C HIS A 105 6.89 5.93 -5.87
N GLY A 106 7.28 5.51 -4.67
CA GLY A 106 6.68 5.99 -3.43
C GLY A 106 5.32 5.41 -3.07
N LEU A 107 4.53 6.21 -2.36
CA LEU A 107 3.26 5.82 -1.76
C LEU A 107 2.10 5.98 -2.74
N TRP A 108 1.24 4.96 -2.82
CA TRP A 108 0.04 4.96 -3.65
C TRP A 108 -1.17 4.48 -2.86
N LYS A 109 -2.33 4.99 -3.19
CA LYS A 109 -3.58 4.76 -2.46
C LYS A 109 -4.75 4.55 -3.40
N ALA A 110 -5.66 3.67 -3.01
CA ALA A 110 -7.02 3.58 -3.57
C ALA A 110 -8.01 3.61 -2.43
N GLU A 111 -9.09 4.38 -2.59
CA GLU A 111 -10.20 4.37 -1.62
C GLU A 111 -11.21 3.28 -1.98
N ALA A 112 -11.84 2.74 -0.96
CA ALA A 112 -12.85 1.71 -1.14
C ALA A 112 -14.15 2.28 -1.70
#